data_221b65bef9b99d049bc0df2b6d841984
#
_entry.id   221b65bef9b99d049bc0df2b6d841984
#
_cell.length_a   1.000
_cell.length_b   1.000
_cell.length_c   1.000
_cell.angle_alpha   90.00
_cell.angle_beta   90.00
_cell.angle_gamma   90.00
#
_symmetry.space_group_name_H-M   'P 1'
#
loop_
_entity.id
_entity.type
_entity.pdbx_description
1 polymer ?
#
loop_
_entity_poly.entity_id
_entity_poly.type
_entity_poly.pdbx_seq_one_letter_code
_entity_poly.pdbx_strand_id
1 'polypeptide(L)'
;QNQIEEVFWNGAVMPVLYTICTCDAKTIGEWPAKPLLVFLGQLTDGDALLRIQGGTPALVEKLIEGIELRCDTPITLVEERGEEVYVETAHGDSASFDRVVVATPTTKIEEFLNKEQFADDIDLLKQFKFVQGELVIHTDPIVMPVRRKDWSVLSYMMDRKFTKQHFSVWLNSIEPSLVGKSPVFQTWNPVVDIDPKKVISKVTLTREVVDTNTLNLNRELQQRHKDKNRKVFYCGSWSCDGLPILESAVTSAMHIGEIFNAPLPFVGLKPKVEVAPELGY
;
A
#
# COMPACT_ATOMS: atom_id res chain seq x y z
N GLN A 1 -5.44 -33.34 6.94
CA GLN A 1 -4.28 -32.48 6.66
C GLN A 1 -3.80 -32.85 5.27
N ASN A 2 -4.11 -32.02 4.27
CA ASN A 2 -3.57 -32.20 2.92
C ASN A 2 -2.09 -31.86 2.98
N GLN A 3 -1.22 -32.84 2.72
CA GLN A 3 0.21 -32.61 2.55
C GLN A 3 0.42 -31.97 1.18
N ILE A 4 0.54 -30.63 1.18
CA ILE A 4 1.01 -29.90 -0.02
C ILE A 4 2.52 -30.10 -0.05
N GLU A 5 3.05 -30.50 -1.20
CA GLU A 5 4.50 -30.68 -1.38
C GLU A 5 5.21 -29.33 -1.13
N GLU A 6 6.30 -29.38 -0.37
CA GLU A 6 7.08 -28.21 0.01
C GLU A 6 7.53 -27.39 -1.21
N VAL A 7 7.94 -28.07 -2.28
CA VAL A 7 8.36 -27.41 -3.51
C VAL A 7 7.22 -26.64 -4.16
N PHE A 8 6.00 -27.18 -4.17
CA PHE A 8 4.83 -26.48 -4.71
C PHE A 8 4.46 -25.27 -3.84
N TRP A 9 4.44 -25.47 -2.51
CA TRP A 9 4.11 -24.40 -1.59
C TRP A 9 5.11 -23.24 -1.70
N ASN A 10 6.40 -23.55 -1.54
CA ASN A 10 7.45 -22.53 -1.52
C ASN A 10 7.81 -22.00 -2.92
N GLY A 11 7.64 -22.81 -3.98
CA GLY A 11 8.04 -22.44 -5.34
C GLY A 11 6.92 -21.84 -6.19
N ALA A 12 5.66 -22.03 -5.82
CA ALA A 12 4.53 -21.51 -6.61
C ALA A 12 3.60 -20.62 -5.78
N VAL A 13 3.18 -21.03 -4.58
CA VAL A 13 2.20 -20.28 -3.79
C VAL A 13 2.85 -19.11 -3.06
N MET A 14 3.95 -19.35 -2.35
CA MET A 14 4.63 -18.31 -1.55
C MET A 14 5.11 -17.11 -2.39
N PRO A 15 5.66 -17.24 -3.61
CA PRO A 15 6.03 -16.10 -4.44
C PRO A 15 4.85 -15.19 -4.75
N VAL A 16 3.67 -15.75 -5.00
CA VAL A 16 2.46 -14.95 -5.25
C VAL A 16 2.04 -14.19 -3.99
N LEU A 17 2.02 -14.88 -2.84
CA LEU A 17 1.73 -14.23 -1.55
C LEU A 17 2.77 -13.17 -1.20
N TYR A 18 4.04 -13.41 -1.51
CA TYR A 18 5.11 -12.42 -1.30
C TYR A 18 4.90 -11.13 -2.08
N THR A 19 4.36 -11.21 -3.30
CA THR A 19 4.04 -10.02 -4.10
C THR A 19 2.98 -9.14 -3.44
N ILE A 20 2.04 -9.76 -2.73
CA ILE A 20 0.94 -9.07 -2.05
C ILE A 20 1.40 -8.56 -0.69
N CYS A 21 1.94 -9.46 0.14
CA CYS A 21 2.28 -9.18 1.53
C CYS A 21 3.59 -8.39 1.65
N THR A 22 4.49 -8.52 0.69
CA THR A 22 5.80 -7.81 0.61
C THR A 22 6.69 -7.98 1.85
N CYS A 23 6.48 -9.05 2.62
CA CYS A 23 7.23 -9.40 3.82
C CYS A 23 7.76 -10.85 3.73
N ASP A 24 8.57 -11.29 4.69
CA ASP A 24 9.15 -12.63 4.67
C ASP A 24 8.11 -13.74 4.87
N ALA A 25 8.49 -14.99 4.54
CA ALA A 25 7.61 -16.15 4.59
C ALA A 25 7.05 -16.42 6.00
N LYS A 26 7.82 -16.14 7.06
CA LYS A 26 7.38 -16.30 8.44
C LYS A 26 6.26 -15.31 8.75
N THR A 27 6.46 -14.06 8.41
CA THR A 27 5.47 -12.99 8.60
C THR A 27 4.21 -13.25 7.78
N ILE A 28 4.33 -13.75 6.53
CA ILE A 28 3.19 -14.18 5.71
C ILE A 28 2.36 -15.26 6.43
N GLY A 29 3.02 -16.19 7.14
CA GLY A 29 2.35 -17.24 7.90
C GLY A 29 1.49 -16.73 9.07
N GLU A 30 1.68 -15.49 9.51
CA GLU A 30 0.89 -14.84 10.57
C GLU A 30 -0.35 -14.09 10.01
N TRP A 31 -0.46 -13.95 8.71
CA TRP A 31 -1.57 -13.25 8.07
C TRP A 31 -2.87 -14.06 8.17
N PRO A 32 -4.02 -13.38 8.34
CA PRO A 32 -5.32 -14.05 8.27
C PRO A 32 -5.52 -14.72 6.90
N ALA A 33 -5.85 -16.00 6.90
CA ALA A 33 -5.98 -16.76 5.64
C ALA A 33 -7.12 -16.26 4.74
N LYS A 34 -8.22 -15.76 5.33
CA LYS A 34 -9.41 -15.36 4.55
C LYS A 34 -9.13 -14.27 3.51
N PRO A 35 -8.54 -13.10 3.81
CA PRO A 35 -8.25 -12.08 2.80
C PRO A 35 -7.27 -12.58 1.73
N LEU A 36 -6.28 -13.40 2.10
CA LEU A 36 -5.34 -13.99 1.14
C LEU A 36 -6.04 -14.94 0.17
N LEU A 37 -6.91 -15.81 0.67
CA LEU A 37 -7.67 -16.77 -0.16
C LEU A 37 -8.67 -16.06 -1.08
N VAL A 38 -9.35 -15.01 -0.60
CA VAL A 38 -10.24 -14.20 -1.44
C VAL A 38 -9.46 -13.57 -2.59
N PHE A 39 -8.31 -12.99 -2.30
CA PHE A 39 -7.47 -12.38 -3.34
C PHE A 39 -6.95 -13.41 -4.34
N LEU A 40 -6.45 -14.56 -3.87
CA LEU A 40 -6.02 -15.64 -4.77
C LEU A 40 -7.17 -16.14 -5.65
N GLY A 41 -8.39 -16.24 -5.11
CA GLY A 41 -9.58 -16.55 -5.88
C GLY A 41 -9.82 -15.54 -7.01
N GLN A 42 -9.77 -14.24 -6.71
CA GLN A 42 -9.93 -13.19 -7.71
C GLN A 42 -8.89 -13.26 -8.84
N LEU A 43 -7.63 -13.61 -8.53
CA LEU A 43 -6.60 -13.82 -9.56
C LEU A 43 -6.89 -14.99 -10.49
N THR A 44 -7.69 -15.97 -10.06
CA THR A 44 -8.03 -17.19 -10.85
C THR A 44 -9.36 -17.07 -11.58
N ASP A 45 -10.19 -16.08 -11.26
CA ASP A 45 -11.50 -15.90 -11.89
C ASP A 45 -11.45 -15.40 -13.34
N GLY A 46 -10.25 -15.13 -13.86
CA GLY A 46 -9.99 -14.82 -15.26
C GLY A 46 -10.35 -13.40 -15.69
N ASP A 47 -10.63 -12.53 -14.75
CA ASP A 47 -10.85 -11.11 -15.03
C ASP A 47 -9.56 -10.43 -15.53
N ALA A 48 -9.70 -9.52 -16.47
CA ALA A 48 -8.57 -8.76 -17.00
C ALA A 48 -7.98 -7.86 -15.91
N LEU A 49 -6.65 -7.86 -15.82
CA LEU A 49 -5.94 -6.87 -15.01
C LEU A 49 -6.06 -5.50 -15.67
N LEU A 50 -6.63 -4.54 -14.94
CA LEU A 50 -6.82 -3.18 -15.41
C LEU A 50 -5.73 -2.27 -14.87
N ARG A 51 -5.41 -1.25 -15.64
CA ARG A 51 -4.49 -0.19 -15.25
C ARG A 51 -5.18 1.17 -15.39
N ILE A 52 -4.89 2.07 -14.46
CA ILE A 52 -5.37 3.46 -14.54
C ILE A 52 -4.61 4.18 -15.66
N GLN A 53 -5.33 4.72 -16.63
CA GLN A 53 -4.75 5.55 -17.68
C GLN A 53 -4.11 6.80 -17.07
N GLY A 54 -2.87 7.09 -17.44
CA GLY A 54 -2.07 8.16 -16.82
C GLY A 54 -1.44 7.80 -15.47
N GLY A 55 -1.69 6.58 -14.97
CA GLY A 55 -1.11 6.06 -13.73
C GLY A 55 -1.62 6.75 -12.45
N THR A 56 -0.89 6.56 -11.37
CA THR A 56 -1.20 7.16 -10.05
C THR A 56 -1.31 8.69 -10.08
N PRO A 57 -0.47 9.45 -10.79
CA PRO A 57 -0.61 10.90 -10.85
C PRO A 57 -1.98 11.35 -11.34
N ALA A 58 -2.50 10.76 -12.43
CA ALA A 58 -3.83 11.10 -12.96
C ALA A 58 -4.96 10.78 -11.96
N LEU A 59 -4.82 9.70 -11.18
CA LEU A 59 -5.76 9.39 -10.10
C LEU A 59 -5.71 10.46 -9.01
N VAL A 60 -4.50 10.83 -8.56
CA VAL A 60 -4.31 11.83 -7.50
C VAL A 60 -4.88 13.18 -7.94
N GLU A 61 -4.58 13.64 -9.16
CA GLU A 61 -5.14 14.88 -9.71
C GLU A 61 -6.67 14.92 -9.64
N LYS A 62 -7.31 13.79 -9.96
CA LYS A 62 -8.77 13.66 -9.87
C LYS A 62 -9.29 13.69 -8.44
N LEU A 63 -8.58 13.06 -7.51
CA LEU A 63 -8.99 12.97 -6.11
C LEU A 63 -8.86 14.31 -5.37
N ILE A 64 -7.89 15.14 -5.75
CA ILE A 64 -7.66 16.45 -5.12
C ILE A 64 -8.40 17.60 -5.80
N GLU A 65 -9.15 17.33 -6.87
CA GLU A 65 -9.90 18.35 -7.58
C GLU A 65 -10.86 19.10 -6.64
N GLY A 66 -10.71 20.42 -6.50
CA GLY A 66 -11.51 21.26 -5.61
C GLY A 66 -11.08 21.24 -4.14
N ILE A 67 -9.97 20.58 -3.80
CA ILE A 67 -9.40 20.54 -2.46
C ILE A 67 -8.22 21.50 -2.37
N GLU A 68 -8.14 22.30 -1.31
CA GLU A 68 -6.93 23.10 -1.03
C GLU A 68 -5.80 22.16 -0.61
N LEU A 69 -4.79 22.03 -1.46
CA LEU A 69 -3.62 21.18 -1.23
C LEU A 69 -2.41 22.03 -0.84
N ARG A 70 -1.76 21.68 0.25
CA ARG A 70 -0.49 22.26 0.71
C ARG A 70 0.57 21.17 0.76
N CYS A 71 1.38 21.11 -0.29
CA CYS A 71 2.56 20.23 -0.35
C CYS A 71 3.74 20.81 0.44
N ASP A 72 4.75 19.96 0.71
CA ASP A 72 5.99 20.35 1.40
C ASP A 72 5.74 21.06 2.74
N THR A 73 4.64 20.69 3.42
CA THR A 73 4.18 21.31 4.66
C THR A 73 4.15 20.26 5.79
N PRO A 74 5.32 19.89 6.35
CA PRO A 74 5.38 18.92 7.44
C PRO A 74 4.65 19.44 8.67
N ILE A 75 3.77 18.61 9.23
CA ILE A 75 3.05 18.90 10.48
C ILE A 75 3.93 18.53 11.67
N THR A 76 4.04 19.43 12.63
CA THR A 76 4.85 19.27 13.84
C THR A 76 4.04 19.15 15.10
N LEU A 77 2.78 19.64 15.10
CA LEU A 77 1.88 19.53 16.24
C LEU A 77 0.44 19.40 15.78
N VAL A 78 -0.27 18.48 16.42
CA VAL A 78 -1.74 18.37 16.42
C VAL A 78 -2.19 18.24 17.87
N GLU A 79 -3.03 19.16 18.33
CA GLU A 79 -3.58 19.12 19.67
C GLU A 79 -5.01 19.70 19.71
N GLU A 80 -5.82 19.25 20.66
CA GLU A 80 -7.16 19.81 20.89
C GLU A 80 -7.06 21.05 21.77
N ARG A 81 -7.70 22.14 21.33
CA ARG A 81 -7.85 23.40 22.06
C ARG A 81 -9.33 23.80 22.15
N GLY A 82 -9.97 23.45 23.24
CA GLY A 82 -11.42 23.67 23.40
C GLY A 82 -12.21 22.86 22.36
N GLU A 83 -12.98 23.54 21.53
CA GLU A 83 -13.82 22.89 20.52
C GLU A 83 -13.10 22.64 19.17
N GLU A 84 -11.88 23.10 19.03
CA GLU A 84 -11.10 23.01 17.80
C GLU A 84 -9.86 22.10 17.93
N VAL A 85 -9.30 21.68 16.81
CA VAL A 85 -8.01 21.02 16.69
C VAL A 85 -7.01 21.99 16.09
N TYR A 86 -6.00 22.34 16.87
CA TYR A 86 -4.88 23.17 16.44
C TYR A 86 -3.83 22.33 15.73
N VAL A 87 -3.39 22.81 14.57
CA VAL A 87 -2.37 22.17 13.74
C VAL A 87 -1.26 23.18 13.48
N GLU A 88 0.00 22.77 13.70
CA GLU A 88 1.18 23.58 13.45
C GLU A 88 2.11 22.89 12.46
N THR A 89 2.76 23.66 11.61
CA THR A 89 3.69 23.20 10.57
C THR A 89 5.14 23.50 10.96
N ALA A 90 6.09 22.78 10.34
CA ALA A 90 7.52 23.04 10.52
C ALA A 90 7.95 24.42 10.01
N HIS A 91 7.12 25.10 9.24
CA HIS A 91 7.39 26.47 8.74
C HIS A 91 6.90 27.56 9.71
N GLY A 92 6.28 27.16 10.83
CA GLY A 92 5.73 28.09 11.84
C GLY A 92 4.32 28.58 11.53
N ASP A 93 3.70 28.11 10.45
CA ASP A 93 2.30 28.38 10.17
C ASP A 93 1.41 27.51 11.08
N SER A 94 0.24 28.03 11.42
CA SER A 94 -0.75 27.27 12.20
C SER A 94 -2.17 27.59 11.79
N ALA A 95 -3.07 26.64 12.01
CA ALA A 95 -4.50 26.78 11.79
C ALA A 95 -5.30 25.93 12.77
N SER A 96 -6.55 26.31 13.01
CA SER A 96 -7.53 25.52 13.79
C SER A 96 -8.62 24.97 12.88
N PHE A 97 -9.09 23.77 13.20
CA PHE A 97 -10.09 23.04 12.43
C PHE A 97 -11.13 22.38 13.36
N ASP A 98 -12.35 22.22 12.90
CA ASP A 98 -13.39 21.47 13.63
C ASP A 98 -13.03 19.99 13.77
N ARG A 99 -12.36 19.43 12.75
CA ARG A 99 -11.96 18.02 12.66
C ARG A 99 -10.65 17.89 11.91
N VAL A 100 -9.84 16.92 12.32
CA VAL A 100 -8.60 16.53 11.62
C VAL A 100 -8.64 15.04 11.32
N VAL A 101 -8.30 14.67 10.07
CA VAL A 101 -8.13 13.28 9.65
C VAL A 101 -6.66 13.03 9.36
N VAL A 102 -6.05 12.15 10.14
CA VAL A 102 -4.65 11.75 9.98
C VAL A 102 -4.60 10.54 9.05
N ALA A 103 -4.09 10.74 7.84
CA ALA A 103 -3.99 9.71 6.79
C ALA A 103 -2.54 9.25 6.54
N THR A 104 -1.70 9.26 7.57
CA THR A 104 -0.30 8.85 7.52
C THR A 104 -0.11 7.44 8.07
N PRO A 105 1.03 6.74 7.76
CA PRO A 105 1.40 5.52 8.47
C PRO A 105 1.51 5.77 9.98
N THR A 106 1.09 4.80 10.80
CA THR A 106 1.08 4.94 12.26
C THR A 106 2.47 5.13 12.86
N THR A 107 3.51 4.74 12.14
CA THR A 107 4.91 4.91 12.55
C THR A 107 5.34 6.38 12.69
N LYS A 108 4.52 7.34 12.21
CA LYS A 108 4.83 8.77 12.19
C LYS A 108 4.00 9.60 13.18
N ILE A 109 2.97 9.05 13.76
CA ILE A 109 1.99 9.80 14.59
C ILE A 109 2.61 10.47 15.82
N GLU A 110 3.60 9.85 16.46
CA GLU A 110 4.27 10.41 17.64
C GLU A 110 5.14 11.64 17.33
N GLU A 111 5.44 11.85 16.05
CA GLU A 111 6.26 12.99 15.64
C GLU A 111 5.46 14.31 15.73
N PHE A 112 4.11 14.23 15.72
CA PHE A 112 3.27 15.42 15.66
C PHE A 112 2.03 15.40 16.55
N LEU A 113 1.54 14.27 17.05
CA LEU A 113 0.42 14.26 17.99
C LEU A 113 0.86 14.69 19.38
N ASN A 114 0.07 15.53 20.06
CA ASN A 114 0.27 15.85 21.47
C ASN A 114 0.19 14.56 22.31
N LYS A 115 1.32 14.17 22.90
CA LYS A 115 1.48 12.85 23.55
C LYS A 115 0.63 12.69 24.82
N GLU A 116 0.32 13.76 25.49
CA GLU A 116 -0.50 13.71 26.71
C GLU A 116 -1.98 13.55 26.36
N GLN A 117 -2.46 14.32 25.37
CA GLN A 117 -3.86 14.29 24.97
C GLN A 117 -4.23 13.02 24.19
N PHE A 118 -3.32 12.49 23.38
CA PHE A 118 -3.56 11.34 22.50
C PHE A 118 -2.83 10.07 22.94
N ALA A 119 -2.47 9.95 24.23
CA ALA A 119 -1.73 8.78 24.75
C ALA A 119 -2.40 7.45 24.39
N ASP A 120 -3.70 7.33 24.64
CA ASP A 120 -4.46 6.10 24.35
C ASP A 120 -4.54 5.77 22.85
N ASP A 121 -4.63 6.80 21.99
CA ASP A 121 -4.63 6.60 20.54
C ASP A 121 -3.24 6.18 20.04
N ILE A 122 -2.21 6.83 20.54
CA ILE A 122 -0.81 6.50 20.21
C ILE A 122 -0.51 5.05 20.60
N ASP A 123 -0.94 4.63 21.79
CA ASP A 123 -0.72 3.26 22.30
C ASP A 123 -1.47 2.22 21.44
N LEU A 124 -2.67 2.52 20.96
CA LEU A 124 -3.39 1.67 20.02
C LEU A 124 -2.68 1.63 18.66
N LEU A 125 -2.38 2.80 18.10
CA LEU A 125 -1.85 2.92 16.75
C LEU A 125 -0.43 2.33 16.59
N LYS A 126 0.39 2.34 17.63
CA LYS A 126 1.70 1.68 17.66
C LYS A 126 1.66 0.16 17.55
N GLN A 127 0.53 -0.46 17.83
CA GLN A 127 0.40 -1.92 17.71
C GLN A 127 0.24 -2.39 16.26
N PHE A 128 -0.07 -1.49 15.32
CA PHE A 128 -0.04 -1.80 13.89
C PHE A 128 1.39 -2.03 13.44
N LYS A 129 1.64 -3.13 12.76
CA LYS A 129 2.98 -3.55 12.37
C LYS A 129 3.31 -3.09 10.97
N PHE A 130 4.57 -2.74 10.79
CA PHE A 130 5.13 -2.35 9.49
C PHE A 130 6.48 -3.01 9.28
N VAL A 131 6.81 -3.31 8.03
CA VAL A 131 8.13 -3.77 7.59
C VAL A 131 8.67 -2.82 6.54
N GLN A 132 10.00 -2.73 6.46
CA GLN A 132 10.66 -1.98 5.41
C GLN A 132 11.09 -2.91 4.28
N GLY A 133 11.02 -2.40 3.06
CA GLY A 133 11.51 -3.07 1.89
C GLY A 133 12.12 -2.08 0.90
N GLU A 134 13.02 -2.58 0.08
CA GLU A 134 13.72 -1.81 -0.92
C GLU A 134 13.08 -2.00 -2.28
N LEU A 135 12.72 -0.90 -2.92
CA LEU A 135 12.27 -0.87 -4.31
C LEU A 135 13.37 -0.29 -5.18
N VAL A 136 13.79 -1.03 -6.20
CA VAL A 136 14.82 -0.60 -7.15
C VAL A 136 14.22 -0.54 -8.55
N ILE A 137 14.34 0.61 -9.21
CA ILE A 137 14.09 0.77 -10.64
C ILE A 137 15.42 0.72 -11.36
N HIS A 138 15.57 -0.19 -12.33
CA HIS A 138 16.85 -0.45 -12.99
C HIS A 138 16.67 -1.01 -14.40
N THR A 139 17.77 -1.09 -15.15
CA THR A 139 17.84 -1.66 -16.51
C THR A 139 18.62 -2.97 -16.55
N ASP A 140 18.95 -3.57 -15.42
CA ASP A 140 19.73 -4.81 -15.37
C ASP A 140 18.83 -6.03 -15.58
N PRO A 141 19.05 -6.82 -16.65
CA PRO A 141 18.26 -8.01 -16.94
C PRO A 141 18.59 -9.22 -16.06
N ILE A 142 19.52 -9.10 -15.11
CA ILE A 142 19.92 -10.19 -14.19
C ILE A 142 18.73 -10.78 -13.41
N VAL A 143 17.67 -10.00 -13.23
CA VAL A 143 16.44 -10.38 -12.53
C VAL A 143 15.45 -11.17 -13.39
N MET A 144 15.77 -11.37 -14.67
CA MET A 144 14.90 -12.01 -15.64
C MET A 144 15.47 -13.37 -16.08
N PRO A 145 14.63 -14.28 -16.63
CA PRO A 145 15.13 -15.49 -17.27
C PRO A 145 16.17 -15.19 -18.35
N VAL A 146 17.14 -16.09 -18.51
CA VAL A 146 18.24 -15.93 -19.50
C VAL A 146 17.70 -15.76 -20.92
N ARG A 147 16.68 -16.55 -21.29
CA ARG A 147 16.08 -16.49 -22.61
C ARG A 147 14.99 -15.43 -22.66
N ARG A 148 15.12 -14.44 -23.53
CA ARG A 148 14.16 -13.34 -23.69
C ARG A 148 12.72 -13.81 -23.92
N LYS A 149 12.52 -14.88 -24.65
CA LYS A 149 11.19 -15.45 -24.92
C LYS A 149 10.47 -15.98 -23.68
N ASP A 150 11.19 -16.20 -22.60
CA ASP A 150 10.64 -16.68 -21.34
C ASP A 150 10.33 -15.50 -20.36
N TRP A 151 10.52 -14.26 -20.80
CA TRP A 151 10.20 -13.09 -19.99
C TRP A 151 8.69 -12.94 -19.87
N SER A 152 8.26 -12.64 -18.69
CA SER A 152 6.87 -12.30 -18.37
C SER A 152 6.80 -10.95 -17.66
N VAL A 153 5.59 -10.39 -17.57
CA VAL A 153 5.33 -9.13 -16.85
C VAL A 153 5.89 -9.17 -15.44
N LEU A 154 5.65 -10.29 -14.75
CA LEU A 154 6.06 -10.53 -13.38
C LEU A 154 6.96 -11.76 -13.33
N SER A 155 8.14 -11.60 -12.79
CA SER A 155 9.13 -12.66 -12.61
C SER A 155 9.49 -12.79 -11.14
N TYR A 156 9.62 -14.03 -10.69
CA TYR A 156 10.06 -14.37 -9.34
C TYR A 156 11.44 -14.99 -9.37
N MET A 157 12.27 -14.62 -8.42
CA MET A 157 13.56 -15.27 -8.20
C MET A 157 13.70 -15.61 -6.72
N MET A 158 14.19 -16.81 -6.44
CA MET A 158 14.40 -17.29 -5.09
C MET A 158 15.68 -18.12 -5.00
N ASP A 159 16.23 -18.21 -3.81
CA ASP A 159 17.33 -19.12 -3.53
C ASP A 159 16.84 -20.58 -3.47
N ARG A 160 17.78 -21.54 -3.59
CA ARG A 160 17.43 -22.97 -3.57
C ARG A 160 16.83 -23.47 -2.25
N LYS A 161 16.96 -22.68 -1.18
CA LYS A 161 16.45 -23.01 0.15
C LYS A 161 15.11 -22.33 0.43
N PHE A 162 14.57 -21.57 -0.53
CA PHE A 162 13.34 -20.78 -0.39
C PHE A 162 13.38 -19.78 0.79
N THR A 163 14.58 -19.33 1.21
CA THR A 163 14.75 -18.41 2.33
C THR A 163 14.76 -16.95 1.89
N LYS A 164 15.17 -16.69 0.66
CA LYS A 164 15.23 -15.37 0.06
C LYS A 164 14.52 -15.38 -1.28
N GLN A 165 13.69 -14.40 -1.49
CA GLN A 165 12.98 -14.24 -2.75
C GLN A 165 12.79 -12.77 -3.08
N HIS A 166 12.70 -12.45 -4.36
CA HIS A 166 12.25 -11.17 -4.85
C HIS A 166 11.26 -11.36 -6.00
N PHE A 167 10.53 -10.32 -6.30
CA PHE A 167 9.80 -10.24 -7.55
C PHE A 167 10.23 -9.01 -8.35
N SER A 168 10.17 -9.15 -9.66
CA SER A 168 10.49 -8.08 -10.60
C SER A 168 9.35 -7.90 -11.60
N VAL A 169 8.98 -6.67 -11.83
CA VAL A 169 8.02 -6.28 -12.87
C VAL A 169 8.79 -5.74 -14.06
N TRP A 170 8.57 -6.30 -15.23
CA TRP A 170 9.10 -5.76 -16.47
C TRP A 170 8.18 -4.64 -16.97
N LEU A 171 8.58 -3.39 -16.71
CA LEU A 171 7.74 -2.21 -16.91
C LEU A 171 7.38 -1.98 -18.40
N ASN A 172 8.26 -2.32 -19.35
CA ASN A 172 7.95 -2.15 -20.77
C ASN A 172 6.74 -2.96 -21.25
N SER A 173 6.38 -4.02 -20.52
CA SER A 173 5.22 -4.85 -20.85
C SER A 173 3.89 -4.28 -20.38
N ILE A 174 3.93 -3.26 -19.53
CA ILE A 174 2.71 -2.65 -18.94
C ILE A 174 2.64 -1.14 -19.11
N GLU A 175 3.76 -0.50 -19.48
CA GLU A 175 3.86 0.96 -19.65
C GLU A 175 4.00 1.31 -21.12
N PRO A 176 2.94 1.81 -21.77
CA PRO A 176 2.96 2.13 -23.21
C PRO A 176 4.09 3.06 -23.61
N SER A 177 4.47 3.99 -22.73
CA SER A 177 5.56 4.94 -22.99
C SER A 177 6.95 4.30 -23.07
N LEU A 178 7.10 3.06 -22.61
CA LEU A 178 8.33 2.27 -22.61
C LEU A 178 8.41 1.21 -23.74
N VAL A 179 7.36 1.06 -24.54
CA VAL A 179 7.36 0.13 -25.67
C VAL A 179 8.48 0.49 -26.66
N GLY A 180 9.25 -0.53 -27.09
CA GLY A 180 10.39 -0.35 -28.00
C GLY A 180 11.64 0.30 -27.40
N LYS A 181 11.62 0.68 -26.12
CA LYS A 181 12.78 1.21 -25.40
C LYS A 181 13.58 0.12 -24.71
N SER A 182 14.77 0.47 -24.20
CA SER A 182 15.58 -0.42 -23.37
C SER A 182 14.75 -0.95 -22.19
N PRO A 183 14.95 -2.22 -21.80
CA PRO A 183 14.21 -2.82 -20.70
C PRO A 183 14.38 -2.05 -19.41
N VAL A 184 13.26 -1.82 -18.72
CA VAL A 184 13.21 -1.24 -17.39
C VAL A 184 12.47 -2.20 -16.45
N PHE A 185 13.05 -2.42 -15.29
CA PHE A 185 12.53 -3.33 -14.27
C PHE A 185 12.27 -2.59 -12.97
N GLN A 186 11.23 -3.02 -12.27
CA GLN A 186 10.95 -2.65 -10.89
C GLN A 186 11.12 -3.90 -10.04
N THR A 187 12.10 -3.91 -9.14
CA THR A 187 12.40 -5.07 -8.30
C THR A 187 12.22 -4.73 -6.82
N TRP A 188 11.48 -5.57 -6.12
CA TRP A 188 11.28 -5.50 -4.68
C TRP A 188 12.23 -6.43 -3.95
N ASN A 189 13.02 -5.88 -3.02
CA ASN A 189 14.01 -6.60 -2.20
C ASN A 189 14.92 -7.52 -3.04
N PRO A 190 15.74 -6.97 -3.97
CA PRO A 190 16.59 -7.79 -4.84
C PRO A 190 17.45 -8.79 -4.04
N VAL A 191 17.42 -10.06 -4.44
CA VAL A 191 18.28 -11.11 -3.86
C VAL A 191 19.53 -11.36 -4.70
N VAL A 192 19.69 -10.58 -5.78
CA VAL A 192 20.87 -10.56 -6.65
C VAL A 192 21.47 -9.17 -6.68
N ASP A 193 22.76 -9.09 -6.95
CA ASP A 193 23.48 -7.82 -7.06
C ASP A 193 23.16 -7.15 -8.41
N ILE A 194 22.32 -6.10 -8.36
CA ILE A 194 22.04 -5.26 -9.52
C ILE A 194 23.24 -4.35 -9.77
N ASP A 195 23.73 -4.30 -11.02
CA ASP A 195 24.82 -3.40 -11.39
C ASP A 195 24.47 -1.93 -11.02
N PRO A 196 25.26 -1.28 -10.15
CA PRO A 196 25.00 0.10 -9.74
C PRO A 196 24.86 1.09 -10.91
N LYS A 197 25.56 0.83 -12.04
CA LYS A 197 25.49 1.68 -13.23
C LYS A 197 24.16 1.56 -13.98
N LYS A 198 23.37 0.54 -13.69
CA LYS A 198 22.05 0.28 -14.29
C LYS A 198 20.89 0.67 -13.36
N VAL A 199 21.17 1.10 -12.15
CA VAL A 199 20.16 1.60 -11.20
C VAL A 199 19.72 3.00 -11.66
N ILE A 200 18.39 3.17 -11.83
CA ILE A 200 17.76 4.45 -12.14
C ILE A 200 17.36 5.17 -10.85
N SER A 201 16.70 4.43 -9.96
CA SER A 201 16.32 4.94 -8.64
C SER A 201 16.19 3.81 -7.63
N LYS A 202 16.30 4.17 -6.36
CA LYS A 202 16.20 3.26 -5.23
C LYS A 202 15.51 3.97 -4.08
N VAL A 203 14.52 3.32 -3.48
CA VAL A 203 13.78 3.87 -2.35
C VAL A 203 13.48 2.78 -1.33
N THR A 204 13.55 3.13 -0.05
CA THR A 204 13.03 2.29 1.03
C THR A 204 11.59 2.66 1.29
N LEU A 205 10.70 1.69 1.21
CA LEU A 205 9.28 1.84 1.48
C LEU A 205 8.91 1.08 2.74
N THR A 206 7.98 1.65 3.49
CA THR A 206 7.36 1.02 4.65
C THR A 206 6.05 0.39 4.22
N ARG A 207 5.87 -0.90 4.54
CA ARG A 207 4.68 -1.68 4.16
C ARG A 207 4.00 -2.22 5.41
N GLU A 208 2.69 -2.19 5.40
CA GLU A 208 1.86 -2.72 6.47
C GLU A 208 1.93 -4.25 6.54
N VAL A 209 1.95 -4.78 7.75
CA VAL A 209 1.82 -6.21 8.03
C VAL A 209 0.48 -6.45 8.70
N VAL A 210 -0.33 -7.30 8.09
CA VAL A 210 -1.63 -7.70 8.65
C VAL A 210 -1.45 -9.03 9.39
N ASP A 211 -1.65 -9.03 10.69
CA ASP A 211 -1.69 -10.25 11.50
C ASP A 211 -3.09 -10.47 12.09
N THR A 212 -3.24 -11.52 12.88
CA THR A 212 -4.53 -11.85 13.52
C THR A 212 -4.98 -10.78 14.51
N ASN A 213 -4.06 -9.99 15.09
CA ASN A 213 -4.38 -8.90 15.99
C ASN A 213 -4.89 -7.65 15.25
N THR A 214 -4.47 -7.43 14.01
CA THR A 214 -4.85 -6.27 13.20
C THR A 214 -6.37 -6.10 13.09
N LEU A 215 -7.11 -7.22 13.00
CA LEU A 215 -8.58 -7.19 12.97
C LEU A 215 -9.18 -6.62 14.27
N ASN A 216 -8.58 -6.92 15.42
CA ASN A 216 -9.03 -6.39 16.71
C ASN A 216 -8.70 -4.91 16.83
N LEU A 217 -7.50 -4.50 16.41
CA LEU A 217 -7.08 -3.10 16.39
C LEU A 217 -8.00 -2.26 15.50
N ASN A 218 -8.36 -2.75 14.32
CA ASN A 218 -9.30 -2.06 13.42
C ASN A 218 -10.68 -1.89 14.06
N ARG A 219 -11.22 -2.93 14.71
CA ARG A 219 -12.51 -2.83 15.40
C ARG A 219 -12.48 -1.83 16.54
N GLU A 220 -11.39 -1.82 17.32
CA GLU A 220 -11.22 -0.85 18.42
C GLU A 220 -11.11 0.57 17.87
N LEU A 221 -10.31 0.79 16.83
CA LEU A 221 -10.18 2.08 16.17
C LEU A 221 -11.52 2.59 15.65
N GLN A 222 -12.27 1.75 14.93
CA GLN A 222 -13.60 2.07 14.43
C GLN A 222 -14.60 2.38 15.57
N GLN A 223 -14.49 1.68 16.72
CA GLN A 223 -15.32 1.98 17.88
C GLN A 223 -14.97 3.34 18.48
N ARG A 224 -13.68 3.68 18.58
CA ARG A 224 -13.24 5.01 19.05
C ARG A 224 -13.72 6.13 18.11
N HIS A 225 -13.75 5.88 16.80
CA HIS A 225 -14.26 6.85 15.81
C HIS A 225 -15.75 7.16 15.95
N LYS A 226 -16.54 6.33 16.66
CA LYS A 226 -17.96 6.57 16.90
C LYS A 226 -18.23 7.53 18.05
N ASP A 227 -17.21 7.92 18.82
CA ASP A 227 -17.37 8.93 19.87
C ASP A 227 -17.74 10.27 19.22
N LYS A 228 -18.88 10.82 19.62
CA LYS A 228 -19.42 12.07 19.08
C LYS A 228 -18.57 13.30 19.39
N ASN A 229 -17.77 13.22 20.46
CA ASN A 229 -16.89 14.31 20.88
C ASN A 229 -15.53 14.25 20.22
N ARG A 230 -15.26 13.18 19.45
CA ARG A 230 -13.98 12.98 18.77
C ARG A 230 -13.77 14.01 17.68
N LYS A 231 -12.56 14.57 17.63
CA LYS A 231 -12.15 15.59 16.66
C LYS A 231 -11.01 15.11 15.76
N VAL A 232 -10.18 14.16 16.23
CA VAL A 232 -9.05 13.61 15.45
C VAL A 232 -9.37 12.18 15.05
N PHE A 233 -9.31 11.91 13.77
CA PHE A 233 -9.64 10.63 13.13
C PHE A 233 -8.43 10.07 12.37
N TYR A 234 -8.40 8.77 12.16
CA TYR A 234 -7.29 8.09 11.52
C TYR A 234 -7.78 7.21 10.37
N CYS A 235 -7.13 7.29 9.21
CA CYS A 235 -7.41 6.42 8.07
C CYS A 235 -6.14 6.05 7.31
N GLY A 236 -6.25 5.05 6.45
CA GLY A 236 -5.17 4.56 5.61
C GLY A 236 -5.40 3.11 5.24
N SER A 237 -4.56 2.55 4.39
CA SER A 237 -4.65 1.13 3.98
C SER A 237 -4.55 0.17 5.18
N TRP A 238 -3.89 0.57 6.24
CA TRP A 238 -3.67 -0.17 7.47
C TRP A 238 -4.89 -0.21 8.41
N SER A 239 -5.84 0.70 8.26
CA SER A 239 -6.97 0.91 9.19
C SER A 239 -8.28 0.28 8.72
N CYS A 240 -8.22 -0.68 7.81
CA CYS A 240 -9.37 -1.42 7.30
C CYS A 240 -9.08 -2.92 7.27
N ASP A 241 -10.13 -3.73 7.44
CA ASP A 241 -10.01 -5.17 7.32
C ASP A 241 -9.70 -5.56 5.86
N GLY A 242 -8.81 -6.52 5.68
CA GLY A 242 -8.44 -7.01 4.35
C GLY A 242 -6.96 -6.85 4.04
N LEU A 243 -6.63 -6.69 2.77
CA LEU A 243 -5.27 -6.43 2.32
C LEU A 243 -4.97 -4.93 2.36
N PRO A 244 -3.76 -4.49 2.74
CA PRO A 244 -3.40 -3.09 2.79
C PRO A 244 -3.09 -2.53 1.39
N ILE A 245 -4.12 -2.35 0.60
CA ILE A 245 -4.10 -1.84 -0.78
C ILE A 245 -4.89 -0.54 -0.90
N LEU A 246 -4.91 0.06 -2.08
CA LEU A 246 -5.63 1.32 -2.31
C LEU A 246 -7.12 1.22 -2.00
N GLU A 247 -7.77 0.09 -2.29
CA GLU A 247 -9.17 -0.16 -1.94
C GLU A 247 -9.42 -0.04 -0.43
N SER A 248 -8.54 -0.61 0.39
CA SER A 248 -8.64 -0.51 1.85
C SER A 248 -8.44 0.92 2.34
N ALA A 249 -7.55 1.70 1.70
CA ALA A 249 -7.38 3.10 2.01
C ALA A 249 -8.65 3.91 1.71
N VAL A 250 -9.26 3.69 0.54
CA VAL A 250 -10.52 4.34 0.16
C VAL A 250 -11.65 3.94 1.11
N THR A 251 -11.79 2.64 1.41
CA THR A 251 -12.81 2.13 2.34
C THR A 251 -12.66 2.76 3.72
N SER A 252 -11.44 2.88 4.24
CA SER A 252 -11.20 3.52 5.54
C SER A 252 -11.59 5.00 5.55
N ALA A 253 -11.29 5.72 4.47
CA ALA A 253 -11.69 7.11 4.31
C ALA A 253 -13.21 7.27 4.19
N MET A 254 -13.88 6.34 3.47
CA MET A 254 -15.34 6.32 3.36
C MET A 254 -16.02 6.11 4.71
N HIS A 255 -15.50 5.26 5.59
CA HIS A 255 -16.02 5.09 6.95
C HIS A 255 -15.99 6.40 7.75
N ILE A 256 -14.95 7.22 7.60
CA ILE A 256 -14.89 8.54 8.23
C ILE A 256 -15.87 9.51 7.56
N GLY A 257 -15.98 9.45 6.23
CA GLY A 257 -16.97 10.23 5.48
C GLY A 257 -18.41 9.96 5.96
N GLU A 258 -18.76 8.69 6.23
CA GLU A 258 -20.07 8.32 6.80
C GLU A 258 -20.29 8.94 8.18
N ILE A 259 -19.26 8.96 9.06
CA ILE A 259 -19.34 9.61 10.38
C ILE A 259 -19.62 11.11 10.23
N PHE A 260 -19.05 11.73 9.22
CA PHE A 260 -19.25 13.15 8.92
C PHE A 260 -20.53 13.45 8.12
N ASN A 261 -21.32 12.43 7.77
CA ASN A 261 -22.45 12.54 6.84
C ASN A 261 -22.04 13.18 5.48
N ALA A 262 -20.79 12.95 5.07
CA ALA A 262 -20.30 13.44 3.79
C ALA A 262 -20.85 12.57 2.66
N PRO A 263 -21.21 13.16 1.50
CA PRO A 263 -21.64 12.38 0.35
C PRO A 263 -20.50 11.51 -0.16
N LEU A 264 -20.78 10.23 -0.42
CA LEU A 264 -19.81 9.32 -1.00
C LEU A 264 -19.77 9.52 -2.53
N PRO A 265 -18.67 9.99 -3.11
CA PRO A 265 -18.63 10.40 -4.52
C PRO A 265 -18.72 9.22 -5.51
N PHE A 266 -18.55 7.98 -5.02
CA PHE A 266 -18.45 6.78 -5.86
C PHE A 266 -19.73 5.93 -5.89
N VAL A 267 -20.78 6.29 -5.15
CA VAL A 267 -22.02 5.52 -5.11
C VAL A 267 -22.73 5.59 -6.46
N GLY A 268 -22.95 4.44 -7.08
CA GLY A 268 -23.64 4.30 -8.36
C GLY A 268 -22.82 4.58 -9.61
N LEU A 269 -21.52 4.88 -9.49
CA LEU A 269 -20.64 4.99 -10.65
C LEU A 269 -20.29 3.59 -11.18
N LYS A 270 -20.49 3.39 -12.50
CA LYS A 270 -19.95 2.20 -13.19
C LYS A 270 -18.54 2.53 -13.71
N PRO A 271 -17.56 1.62 -13.56
CA PRO A 271 -16.25 1.82 -14.12
C PRO A 271 -16.33 1.98 -15.64
N LYS A 272 -15.67 3.00 -16.16
CA LYS A 272 -15.48 3.17 -17.59
C LYS A 272 -14.23 2.37 -17.98
N VAL A 273 -14.43 1.21 -18.58
CA VAL A 273 -13.35 0.34 -19.01
C VAL A 273 -13.08 0.61 -20.49
N GLU A 274 -11.90 1.13 -20.80
CA GLU A 274 -11.38 1.19 -22.16
C GLU A 274 -10.40 0.02 -22.36
N VAL A 275 -10.66 -0.78 -23.39
CA VAL A 275 -9.74 -1.88 -23.74
C VAL A 275 -8.49 -1.24 -24.35
N ALA A 276 -7.35 -1.42 -23.69
CA ALA A 276 -6.07 -1.00 -24.26
C ALA A 276 -5.80 -1.74 -25.57
N PRO A 277 -5.24 -1.08 -26.58
CA PRO A 277 -4.79 -1.79 -27.77
C PRO A 277 -3.78 -2.87 -27.37
N GLU A 278 -3.87 -4.05 -27.97
CA GLU A 278 -2.91 -5.14 -27.74
C GLU A 278 -1.49 -4.59 -27.95
N LEU A 279 -0.70 -4.63 -26.89
CA LEU A 279 0.72 -4.30 -26.98
C LEU A 279 1.37 -5.46 -27.74
N GLY A 280 1.62 -5.28 -29.04
CA GLY A 280 2.35 -6.25 -29.87
C GLY A 280 3.76 -6.45 -29.30
N TYR A 281 4.06 -7.67 -28.86
CA TYR A 281 5.38 -8.09 -28.39
C TYR A 281 6.23 -8.66 -29.51
#